data_f09d064780ff1eeeec564cc4ce95f384
#
_entry.id   f09d064780ff1eeeec564cc4ce95f384
#
_cell.length_a   1.000
_cell.length_b   1.000
_cell.length_c   1.000
_cell.angle_alpha   90.00
_cell.angle_beta   90.00
_cell.angle_gamma   90.00
#
_symmetry.space_group_name_H-M   'P 1'
#
loop_
_entity.id
_entity.type
_entity.pdbx_description
1 polymer ?
#
loop_
_entity_poly.entity_id
_entity_poly.type
_entity_poly.pdbx_seq_one_letter_code
_entity_poly.pdbx_strand_id
1 'polypeptide(L)'
;MKSHDIVRLPFELSTPSIARTRLAAFLTVHRASNAVIDDALIVISEMIANAVCHGMPKQDGTIEISWSINGTLLELSVHDGGVSEPLKPVDFDEDSLSGRGLSIINRVADRWWVDMSQGTRVNAELVMGLH
;
A
#
# COMPACT_ATOMS: atom_id res chain seq x y z
N MET A 1 -13.70 -17.10 2.23
CA MET A 1 -12.59 -17.46 1.32
C MET A 1 -11.66 -16.28 1.16
N LYS A 2 -10.37 -16.53 1.17
CA LYS A 2 -9.36 -15.48 1.06
C LYS A 2 -8.70 -15.54 -0.32
N SER A 3 -8.66 -14.40 -1.00
CA SER A 3 -7.97 -14.26 -2.27
C SER A 3 -6.85 -13.25 -2.11
N HIS A 4 -5.69 -13.53 -2.69
CA HIS A 4 -4.57 -12.60 -2.60
C HIS A 4 -3.71 -12.63 -3.85
N ASP A 5 -2.91 -11.60 -4.00
CA ASP A 5 -1.94 -11.48 -5.08
C ASP A 5 -0.71 -10.76 -4.55
N ILE A 6 0.46 -11.13 -5.05
CA ILE A 6 1.72 -10.50 -4.67
C ILE A 6 2.47 -10.21 -5.97
N VAL A 7 2.95 -8.98 -6.11
CA VAL A 7 3.77 -8.60 -7.25
C VAL A 7 5.05 -7.94 -6.78
N ARG A 8 6.13 -8.20 -7.51
CA ARG A 8 7.40 -7.51 -7.31
C ARG A 8 7.66 -6.67 -8.53
N LEU A 9 7.79 -5.37 -8.29
CA LEU A 9 7.94 -4.41 -9.37
C LEU A 9 9.21 -3.60 -9.15
N PRO A 10 9.73 -2.99 -10.22
CA PRO A 10 10.92 -2.13 -10.06
C PRO A 10 10.68 -1.02 -9.04
N PHE A 11 11.73 -0.65 -8.33
CA PHE A 11 11.67 0.44 -7.35
C PHE A 11 11.88 1.75 -8.09
N GLU A 12 10.82 2.28 -8.68
CA GLU A 12 10.90 3.47 -9.52
C GLU A 12 9.58 4.23 -9.54
N LEU A 13 9.59 5.45 -10.05
CA LEU A 13 8.43 6.33 -10.03
C LEU A 13 7.28 5.88 -10.92
N SER A 14 7.55 5.01 -11.89
CA SER A 14 6.49 4.47 -12.77
C SER A 14 5.72 3.33 -12.12
N THR A 15 6.22 2.77 -11.05
CA THR A 15 5.65 1.59 -10.39
C THR A 15 4.20 1.79 -9.93
N PRO A 16 3.80 2.95 -9.38
CA PRO A 16 2.40 3.13 -8.97
C PRO A 16 1.41 2.89 -10.09
N SER A 17 1.73 3.33 -11.31
CA SER A 17 0.85 3.14 -12.45
C SER A 17 0.62 1.67 -12.77
N ILE A 18 1.69 0.88 -12.75
CA ILE A 18 1.61 -0.56 -13.01
C ILE A 18 0.79 -1.25 -11.92
N ALA A 19 1.04 -0.91 -10.66
CA ALA A 19 0.33 -1.50 -9.53
C ALA A 19 -1.17 -1.18 -9.58
N ARG A 20 -1.52 0.06 -9.94
CA ARG A 20 -2.93 0.46 -10.06
C ARG A 20 -3.66 -0.39 -11.09
N THR A 21 -3.04 -0.61 -12.24
CA THR A 21 -3.66 -1.41 -13.28
C THR A 21 -3.94 -2.83 -12.80
N ARG A 22 -2.97 -3.43 -12.12
CA ARG A 22 -3.11 -4.80 -11.62
C ARG A 22 -4.13 -4.90 -10.49
N LEU A 23 -4.11 -3.95 -9.57
CA LEU A 23 -5.07 -3.95 -8.47
C LEU A 23 -6.49 -3.72 -8.97
N ALA A 24 -6.68 -2.81 -9.92
CA ALA A 24 -7.99 -2.57 -10.49
C ALA A 24 -8.56 -3.82 -11.13
N ALA A 25 -7.73 -4.58 -11.85
CA ALA A 25 -8.15 -5.84 -12.47
C ALA A 25 -8.56 -6.86 -11.40
N PHE A 26 -7.76 -6.99 -10.35
CA PHE A 26 -8.05 -7.90 -9.25
C PHE A 26 -9.39 -7.56 -8.58
N LEU A 27 -9.58 -6.28 -8.27
CA LEU A 27 -10.80 -5.84 -7.60
C LEU A 27 -12.03 -5.99 -8.49
N THR A 28 -11.87 -5.75 -9.79
CA THR A 28 -12.97 -5.92 -10.74
C THR A 28 -13.40 -7.38 -10.80
N VAL A 29 -12.44 -8.30 -10.85
CA VAL A 29 -12.72 -9.74 -10.85
C VAL A 29 -13.49 -10.14 -9.58
N HIS A 30 -13.14 -9.52 -8.46
CA HIS A 30 -13.78 -9.82 -7.17
C HIS A 30 -15.01 -8.95 -6.90
N ARG A 31 -15.49 -8.24 -7.91
CA ARG A 31 -16.75 -7.48 -7.86
C ARG A 31 -16.78 -6.37 -6.81
N ALA A 32 -15.62 -5.77 -6.56
CA ALA A 32 -15.59 -4.59 -5.70
C ALA A 32 -16.37 -3.45 -6.35
N SER A 33 -16.97 -2.60 -5.53
CA SER A 33 -17.67 -1.42 -6.05
C SER A 33 -16.68 -0.43 -6.63
N ASN A 34 -17.17 0.45 -7.52
CA ASN A 34 -16.31 1.50 -8.07
C ASN A 34 -15.73 2.40 -6.99
N ALA A 35 -16.50 2.68 -5.94
CA ALA A 35 -16.01 3.49 -4.83
C ALA A 35 -14.83 2.83 -4.12
N VAL A 36 -14.91 1.53 -3.86
CA VAL A 36 -13.82 0.78 -3.24
C VAL A 36 -12.60 0.75 -4.16
N ILE A 37 -12.82 0.51 -5.45
CA ILE A 37 -11.71 0.50 -6.41
C ILE A 37 -11.00 1.85 -6.41
N ASP A 38 -11.75 2.95 -6.52
CA ASP A 38 -11.16 4.29 -6.53
C ASP A 38 -10.34 4.55 -5.26
N ASP A 39 -10.89 4.23 -4.10
CA ASP A 39 -10.19 4.43 -2.83
C ASP A 39 -8.93 3.56 -2.75
N ALA A 40 -9.03 2.30 -3.14
CA ALA A 40 -7.88 1.39 -3.11
C ALA A 40 -6.76 1.86 -4.02
N LEU A 41 -7.10 2.36 -5.21
CA LEU A 41 -6.09 2.87 -6.14
C LEU A 41 -5.39 4.11 -5.60
N ILE A 42 -6.12 4.98 -4.92
CA ILE A 42 -5.52 6.15 -4.26
C ILE A 42 -4.55 5.70 -3.19
N VAL A 43 -4.99 4.80 -2.32
CA VAL A 43 -4.18 4.34 -1.18
C VAL A 43 -2.92 3.63 -1.67
N ILE A 44 -3.05 2.68 -2.60
CA ILE A 44 -1.88 1.92 -3.06
C ILE A 44 -0.87 2.83 -3.77
N SER A 45 -1.35 3.80 -4.53
CA SER A 45 -0.48 4.76 -5.22
C SER A 45 0.35 5.57 -4.23
N GLU A 46 -0.28 6.04 -3.16
CA GLU A 46 0.42 6.82 -2.15
C GLU A 46 1.39 5.98 -1.34
N MET A 47 1.02 4.74 -1.03
CA MET A 47 1.91 3.82 -0.32
C MET A 47 3.18 3.55 -1.14
N ILE A 48 3.03 3.31 -2.44
CA ILE A 48 4.17 3.04 -3.31
C ILE A 48 5.00 4.31 -3.50
N ALA A 49 4.36 5.44 -3.73
CA ALA A 49 5.08 6.72 -3.89
C ALA A 49 5.90 7.03 -2.65
N ASN A 50 5.36 6.82 -1.46
CA ASN A 50 6.10 7.02 -0.22
C ASN A 50 7.30 6.09 -0.13
N ALA A 51 7.13 4.82 -0.49
CA ALA A 51 8.23 3.86 -0.45
C ALA A 51 9.33 4.25 -1.43
N VAL A 52 8.96 4.64 -2.65
CA VAL A 52 9.94 5.01 -3.68
C VAL A 52 10.65 6.31 -3.31
N CYS A 53 9.95 7.26 -2.69
CA CYS A 53 10.55 8.54 -2.33
C CYS A 53 11.37 8.49 -1.04
N HIS A 54 10.98 7.66 -0.08
CA HIS A 54 11.55 7.69 1.27
C HIS A 54 12.14 6.35 1.72
N GLY A 55 11.83 5.27 1.03
CA GLY A 55 12.32 3.94 1.36
C GLY A 55 13.55 3.55 0.57
N MET A 56 13.83 2.26 0.56
CA MET A 56 14.95 1.69 -0.16
C MET A 56 14.48 0.45 -0.91
N PRO A 57 15.07 0.14 -2.07
CA PRO A 57 14.71 -1.09 -2.77
C PRO A 57 15.14 -2.31 -1.97
N LYS A 58 14.50 -3.43 -2.23
CA LYS A 58 14.96 -4.72 -1.74
C LYS A 58 16.28 -5.07 -2.43
N GLN A 59 16.95 -6.13 -1.98
CA GLN A 59 18.26 -6.51 -2.51
C GLN A 59 18.25 -6.70 -4.03
N ASP A 60 17.14 -7.15 -4.58
CA ASP A 60 17.01 -7.37 -6.02
C ASP A 60 16.55 -6.14 -6.80
N GLY A 61 16.51 -4.99 -6.14
CA GLY A 61 16.11 -3.73 -6.79
C GLY A 61 14.61 -3.56 -6.93
N THR A 62 13.81 -4.38 -6.25
CA THR A 62 12.36 -4.34 -6.38
C THR A 62 11.68 -3.83 -5.12
N ILE A 63 10.39 -3.60 -5.25
CA ILE A 63 9.46 -3.34 -4.17
C ILE A 63 8.36 -4.40 -4.27
N GLU A 64 7.95 -4.94 -3.14
CA GLU A 64 6.92 -5.97 -3.10
C GLU A 64 5.60 -5.34 -2.71
N ILE A 65 4.58 -5.60 -3.51
CA ILE A 65 3.25 -5.06 -3.32
C ILE A 65 2.29 -6.23 -3.26
N SER A 66 1.42 -6.23 -2.27
CA SER A 66 0.46 -7.32 -2.14
C SER A 66 -0.90 -6.77 -1.74
N TRP A 67 -1.92 -7.55 -2.05
CA TRP A 67 -3.28 -7.24 -1.65
C TRP A 67 -4.04 -8.53 -1.44
N SER A 68 -5.02 -8.47 -0.56
CA SER A 68 -5.84 -9.62 -0.27
C SER A 68 -7.25 -9.18 0.10
N ILE A 69 -8.21 -10.05 -0.19
CA ILE A 69 -9.60 -9.89 0.23
C ILE A 69 -9.92 -11.04 1.15
N ASN A 70 -10.41 -10.71 2.33
CA ASN A 70 -10.85 -11.69 3.32
C ASN A 70 -12.21 -11.23 3.85
N GLY A 71 -13.27 -11.86 3.37
CA GLY A 71 -14.63 -11.40 3.69
C GLY A 71 -14.89 -10.02 3.12
N THR A 72 -15.13 -9.06 3.98
CA THR A 72 -15.37 -7.67 3.59
C THR A 72 -14.16 -6.77 3.74
N LEU A 73 -12.99 -7.35 4.08
CA LEU A 73 -11.77 -6.56 4.27
C LEU A 73 -10.85 -6.70 3.08
N LEU A 74 -10.45 -5.56 2.53
CA LEU A 74 -9.37 -5.48 1.56
C LEU A 74 -8.13 -5.00 2.30
N GLU A 75 -7.05 -5.76 2.22
CA GLU A 75 -5.78 -5.38 2.81
C GLU A 75 -4.77 -5.12 1.72
N LEU A 76 -4.09 -3.98 1.80
CA LEU A 76 -3.03 -3.58 0.89
C LEU A 76 -1.72 -3.52 1.65
N SER A 77 -0.63 -3.91 1.01
CA SER A 77 0.67 -3.93 1.66
C SER A 77 1.76 -3.54 0.67
N VAL A 78 2.68 -2.69 1.10
CA VAL A 78 3.85 -2.29 0.32
C VAL A 78 5.07 -2.51 1.17
N HIS A 79 5.98 -3.35 0.70
CA HIS A 79 7.16 -3.78 1.44
C HIS A 79 8.42 -3.38 0.67
N ASP A 80 9.21 -2.49 1.26
CA ASP A 80 10.51 -2.11 0.70
C ASP A 80 11.64 -2.63 1.58
N GLY A 81 12.87 -2.38 1.17
CA GLY A 81 14.05 -2.89 1.85
C GLY A 81 14.61 -1.96 2.93
N GLY A 82 13.94 -0.85 3.22
CA GLY A 82 14.45 0.15 4.14
C GLY A 82 14.45 -0.34 5.58
N VAL A 83 15.64 -0.47 6.14
CA VAL A 83 15.78 -0.97 7.51
C VAL A 83 16.74 -0.13 8.33
N SER A 84 17.26 0.93 7.74
CA SER A 84 18.39 1.62 8.31
C SER A 84 18.09 2.28 9.64
N GLU A 85 16.89 2.78 9.82
CA GLU A 85 16.51 3.37 11.08
C GLU A 85 15.04 3.09 11.36
N PRO A 86 14.74 2.57 12.55
CA PRO A 86 13.34 2.34 12.88
C PRO A 86 12.62 3.68 12.95
N LEU A 87 11.55 3.80 12.21
CA LEU A 87 10.69 4.96 12.30
C LEU A 87 9.91 4.85 13.59
N LYS A 88 9.97 5.89 14.38
CA LYS A 88 9.17 5.98 15.59
C LYS A 88 7.75 6.38 15.21
N PRO A 89 6.74 6.07 16.02
CA PRO A 89 5.38 6.51 15.71
C PRO A 89 5.28 7.99 15.40
N VAL A 90 6.07 8.81 16.06
CA VAL A 90 6.10 10.24 15.82
C VAL A 90 6.62 10.59 14.43
N ASP A 91 7.38 9.71 13.80
CA ASP A 91 7.91 9.96 12.47
C ASP A 91 6.85 9.84 11.39
N PHE A 92 5.68 9.34 11.75
CA PHE A 92 4.53 9.27 10.85
C PHE A 92 3.56 10.42 11.06
N ASP A 93 3.95 11.39 11.85
CA ASP A 93 3.24 12.62 11.99
C ASP A 93 3.26 13.37 10.66
N GLU A 94 2.16 14.02 10.32
CA GLU A 94 1.98 14.69 9.04
C GLU A 94 3.08 15.68 8.72
N ASP A 95 3.62 16.33 9.73
CA ASP A 95 4.62 17.37 9.52
C ASP A 95 6.00 16.81 9.26
N SER A 96 6.34 15.69 9.91
CA SER A 96 7.70 15.19 9.89
C SER A 96 8.07 14.49 8.59
N LEU A 97 7.10 13.91 7.87
CA LEU A 97 7.38 13.15 6.67
C LEU A 97 6.93 13.86 5.41
N SER A 98 6.81 15.19 5.48
CA SER A 98 6.16 15.89 4.40
C SER A 98 4.85 15.19 4.06
N GLY A 99 4.40 14.46 4.95
CA GLY A 99 3.26 13.62 5.17
C GLY A 99 2.09 13.57 4.23
N ARG A 100 2.24 14.09 3.03
CA ARG A 100 1.09 14.18 2.14
C ARG A 100 0.53 12.82 1.79
N GLY A 101 1.40 11.87 1.48
CA GLY A 101 0.97 10.52 1.18
C GLY A 101 0.34 9.83 2.39
N LEU A 102 0.95 9.98 3.56
CA LEU A 102 0.42 9.38 4.78
C LEU A 102 -0.88 10.02 5.19
N SER A 103 -1.02 11.32 4.99
CA SER A 103 -2.26 12.03 5.28
C SER A 103 -3.41 11.50 4.42
N ILE A 104 -3.15 11.24 3.13
CA ILE A 104 -4.13 10.67 2.22
C ILE A 104 -4.50 9.26 2.65
N ILE A 105 -3.51 8.44 2.97
CA ILE A 105 -3.75 7.08 3.44
C ILE A 105 -4.61 7.11 4.70
N ASN A 106 -4.26 7.96 5.65
CA ASN A 106 -5.00 8.07 6.89
C ASN A 106 -6.44 8.50 6.68
N ARG A 107 -6.70 9.30 5.66
CA ARG A 107 -8.04 9.82 5.37
C ARG A 107 -8.91 8.79 4.66
N VAL A 108 -8.31 8.02 3.75
CA VAL A 108 -9.06 7.13 2.86
C VAL A 108 -9.15 5.71 3.41
N ALA A 109 -8.07 5.19 4.00
CA ALA A 109 -8.06 3.85 4.55
C ALA A 109 -8.80 3.82 5.89
N ASP A 110 -9.45 2.71 6.19
CA ASP A 110 -10.12 2.52 7.48
C ASP A 110 -9.12 2.29 8.60
N ARG A 111 -8.01 1.64 8.27
CA ARG A 111 -6.89 1.40 9.18
C ARG A 111 -5.59 1.37 8.38
N TRP A 112 -4.50 1.77 9.00
CA TRP A 112 -3.18 1.55 8.43
C TRP A 112 -2.15 1.44 9.55
N TRP A 113 -1.05 0.71 9.27
CA TRP A 113 0.02 0.52 10.26
C TRP A 113 1.30 0.17 9.53
N VAL A 114 2.41 0.22 10.27
CA VAL A 114 3.74 -0.06 9.72
C VAL A 114 4.38 -1.18 10.52
N ASP A 115 4.93 -2.16 9.82
CA ASP A 115 5.69 -3.24 10.39
C ASP A 115 7.13 -3.12 9.92
N MET A 116 8.07 -3.02 10.85
CA MET A 116 9.48 -2.84 10.53
C MET A 116 10.34 -4.02 10.94
N SER A 117 9.74 -5.17 11.17
CA SER A 117 10.49 -6.36 11.60
C SER A 117 11.42 -6.88 10.52
N GLN A 118 11.09 -6.71 9.25
CA GLN A 118 11.90 -7.13 8.12
C GLN A 118 11.75 -6.12 7.00
N GLY A 119 12.60 -5.10 6.99
CA GLY A 119 12.40 -3.98 6.09
C GLY A 119 11.26 -3.11 6.58
N THR A 120 10.67 -2.33 5.69
CA THR A 120 9.53 -1.48 6.03
C THR A 120 8.32 -1.96 5.25
N ARG A 121 7.29 -2.39 5.96
CA ARG A 121 6.03 -2.81 5.36
C ARG A 121 4.93 -1.88 5.84
N VAL A 122 4.34 -1.13 4.91
CA VAL A 122 3.18 -0.30 5.19
C VAL A 122 1.95 -1.09 4.80
N ASN A 123 0.98 -1.14 5.69
CA ASN A 123 -0.26 -1.89 5.50
C ASN A 123 -1.45 -0.97 5.63
N ALA A 124 -2.47 -1.21 4.84
CA ALA A 124 -3.72 -0.46 4.91
C ALA A 124 -4.90 -1.41 4.74
N GLU A 125 -5.98 -1.14 5.43
CA GLU A 125 -7.22 -1.89 5.32
C GLU A 125 -8.35 -0.98 4.88
N LEU A 126 -9.16 -1.49 3.95
CA LEU A 126 -10.38 -0.82 3.53
C LEU A 126 -11.53 -1.81 3.70
N VAL A 127 -12.61 -1.33 4.31
CA VAL A 127 -13.82 -2.14 4.44
C VAL A 127 -14.58 -2.03 3.12
N MET A 128 -14.82 -3.18 2.49
CA MET A 128 -15.58 -3.26 1.26
C MET A 128 -17.05 -3.33 1.62
N GLY A 129 -17.84 -2.43 1.11
CA GLY A 129 -19.25 -2.50 1.37
C GLY A 129 -19.88 -3.77 0.83
N LEU A 130 -21.00 -4.15 1.38
CA LEU A 130 -21.80 -5.26 0.87
C LEU A 130 -22.69 -4.76 -0.26
N HIS A 131 -22.70 -5.48 -1.34
CA HIS A 131 -23.56 -5.17 -2.48
C HIS A 131 -24.34 -6.37 -2.93
#